data_472e660f52b3781a399e3d94d1c8d2bc
#
_entry.id   472e660f52b3781a399e3d94d1c8d2bc
#
_cell.length_a   1.000
_cell.length_b   1.000
_cell.length_c   1.000
_cell.angle_alpha   90.00
_cell.angle_beta   90.00
_cell.angle_gamma   90.00
#
_symmetry.space_group_name_H-M   'P 1'
#
loop_
_entity.id
_entity.type
_entity.pdbx_description
1 polymer ?
#
loop_
_entity_poly.entity_id
_entity_poly.type
_entity_poly.pdbx_seq_one_letter_code
_entity_poly.pdbx_strand_id
1 'polypeptide(L)'
;MKSLITSPFINGHSIESKGNELIPQTNPTTEEVFVEVHAAGLEELEMAVQGAKSAFNDWRQRSPNERADMLYAIAHAIRQQKDTLARWETQNIGKP
;
A
#
# COMPACT_ATOMS: atom_id res chain seq x y z
N MET A 1 -8.47 17.93 12.68
CA MET A 1 -8.33 16.45 12.59
C MET A 1 -6.89 16.10 12.24
N LYS A 2 -6.28 15.24 13.03
CA LYS A 2 -4.91 14.81 12.74
C LYS A 2 -4.87 13.97 11.49
N SER A 3 -4.00 14.29 10.56
CA SER A 3 -3.76 13.43 9.40
C SER A 3 -2.96 12.20 9.82
N LEU A 4 -3.24 11.07 9.19
CA LEU A 4 -2.45 9.86 9.36
C LEU A 4 -1.14 9.99 8.60
N ILE A 5 -0.09 9.37 9.12
CA ILE A 5 1.19 9.28 8.43
C ILE A 5 1.37 7.82 7.99
N THR A 6 1.60 7.61 6.72
CA THR A 6 1.84 6.28 6.18
C THR A 6 3.28 6.15 5.70
N SER A 7 3.76 4.93 5.71
CA SER A 7 5.12 4.59 5.29
C SER A 7 5.11 3.51 4.22
N PRO A 8 6.18 3.36 3.43
CA PRO A 8 6.28 2.27 2.48
C PRO A 8 6.12 0.91 3.18
N PHE A 9 5.43 0.00 2.50
CA PHE A 9 5.24 -1.38 2.98
C PHE A 9 6.06 -2.30 2.09
N ILE A 10 7.08 -2.90 2.67
CA ILE A 10 8.06 -3.72 1.93
C ILE A 10 8.35 -4.99 2.71
N ASN A 11 8.36 -6.13 2.02
CA ASN A 11 8.65 -7.43 2.62
C ASN A 11 7.75 -7.76 3.83
N GLY A 12 6.48 -7.36 3.75
CA GLY A 12 5.51 -7.64 4.80
C GLY A 12 5.59 -6.70 6.00
N HIS A 13 6.36 -5.63 5.92
CA HIS A 13 6.55 -4.69 7.03
C HIS A 13 6.43 -3.26 6.57
N SER A 14 5.95 -2.40 7.46
CA SER A 14 6.04 -0.96 7.28
C SER A 14 7.48 -0.52 7.52
N ILE A 15 8.04 0.21 6.57
CA ILE A 15 9.43 0.66 6.62
C ILE A 15 9.45 2.16 6.85
N GLU A 16 10.16 2.60 7.86
CA GLU A 16 10.35 4.02 8.13
C GLU A 16 11.33 4.62 7.13
N SER A 17 10.87 5.61 6.35
CA SER A 17 11.71 6.28 5.37
C SER A 17 12.43 7.45 6.02
N LYS A 18 13.67 7.22 6.41
CA LYS A 18 14.48 8.27 7.06
C LYS A 18 14.89 9.34 6.07
N GLY A 19 14.66 10.58 6.45
CA GLY A 19 15.09 11.73 5.66
C GLY A 19 14.31 11.98 4.38
N ASN A 20 13.27 11.23 4.14
CA ASN A 20 12.44 11.42 2.95
C ASN A 20 11.26 12.35 3.25
N GLU A 21 10.82 13.01 2.19
CA GLU A 21 9.75 13.98 2.21
C GLU A 21 8.41 13.34 2.56
N LEU A 22 7.58 14.09 3.29
CA LEU A 22 6.18 13.75 3.51
C LEU A 22 5.34 14.39 2.42
N ILE A 23 4.54 13.58 1.74
CA ILE A 23 3.65 14.03 0.69
C ILE A 23 2.24 14.11 1.25
N PRO A 24 1.64 15.33 1.36
CA PRO A 24 0.27 15.45 1.86
C PRO A 24 -0.73 15.02 0.80
N GLN A 25 -1.76 14.30 1.23
CA GLN A 25 -2.90 13.95 0.38
C GLN A 25 -4.11 14.75 0.84
N THR A 26 -4.68 15.51 -0.07
CA THR A 26 -5.77 16.44 0.23
C THR A 26 -7.08 15.86 -0.27
N ASN A 27 -8.10 15.89 0.57
CA ASN A 27 -9.46 15.55 0.17
C ASN A 27 -9.97 16.69 -0.73
N PRO A 28 -10.25 16.45 -2.01
CA PRO A 28 -10.64 17.51 -2.93
C PRO A 28 -11.99 18.16 -2.60
N THR A 29 -12.83 17.49 -1.83
CA THR A 29 -14.13 18.02 -1.43
C THR A 29 -14.01 19.00 -0.25
N THR A 30 -13.21 18.63 0.78
CA THR A 30 -13.06 19.42 2.00
C THR A 30 -11.85 20.33 1.97
N GLU A 31 -10.91 20.08 1.07
CA GLU A 31 -9.62 20.75 0.95
C GLU A 31 -8.70 20.54 2.16
N GLU A 32 -9.02 19.56 3.00
CA GLU A 32 -8.21 19.21 4.18
C GLU A 32 -7.26 18.05 3.87
N VAL A 33 -6.06 18.12 4.44
CA VAL A 33 -5.10 17.02 4.40
C VAL A 33 -5.60 15.92 5.34
N PHE A 34 -5.82 14.72 4.81
CA PHE A 34 -6.30 13.59 5.62
C PHE A 34 -5.24 12.52 5.85
N VAL A 35 -4.18 12.52 5.06
CA VAL A 35 -3.06 11.59 5.22
C VAL A 35 -1.79 12.21 4.67
N GLU A 36 -0.66 11.89 5.30
CA GLU A 36 0.66 12.24 4.80
C GLU A 36 1.40 10.96 4.49
N VAL A 37 2.05 10.91 3.32
CA VAL A 37 2.73 9.73 2.84
C VAL A 37 4.23 9.98 2.83
N HIS A 38 5.00 9.10 3.48
CA HIS A 38 6.44 9.14 3.38
C HIS A 38 6.86 8.74 1.97
N ALA A 39 7.60 9.60 1.29
CA ALA A 39 8.16 9.28 0.00
C ALA A 39 9.24 8.21 0.18
N ALA A 40 9.24 7.19 -0.67
CA ALA A 40 10.27 6.18 -0.66
C ALA A 40 11.53 6.72 -1.34
N GLY A 41 12.70 6.43 -0.77
CA GLY A 41 13.98 6.77 -1.36
C GLY A 41 14.57 5.62 -2.16
N LEU A 42 15.79 5.80 -2.64
CA LEU A 42 16.47 4.79 -3.44
C LEU A 42 16.71 3.50 -2.66
N GLU A 43 17.07 3.61 -1.39
CA GLU A 43 17.28 2.42 -0.55
C GLU A 43 16.03 1.57 -0.42
N GLU A 44 14.89 2.21 -0.18
CA GLU A 44 13.59 1.53 -0.07
C GLU A 44 13.18 0.91 -1.40
N LEU A 45 13.44 1.61 -2.50
CA LEU A 45 13.17 1.08 -3.84
C LEU A 45 13.99 -0.18 -4.10
N GLU A 46 15.29 -0.13 -3.81
CA GLU A 46 16.18 -1.29 -3.97
C GLU A 46 15.75 -2.46 -3.11
N MET A 47 15.37 -2.20 -1.86
CA MET A 47 14.86 -3.21 -0.94
C MET A 47 13.60 -3.88 -1.51
N ALA A 48 12.68 -3.09 -2.04
CA ALA A 48 11.44 -3.60 -2.62
C ALA A 48 11.72 -4.49 -3.84
N VAL A 49 12.61 -4.04 -4.73
CA VAL A 49 12.96 -4.79 -5.94
C VAL A 49 13.66 -6.11 -5.58
N GLN A 50 14.61 -6.08 -4.64
CA GLN A 50 15.29 -7.28 -4.21
C GLN A 50 14.34 -8.28 -3.52
N GLY A 51 13.43 -7.77 -2.70
CA GLY A 51 12.40 -8.61 -2.07
C GLY A 51 11.50 -9.28 -3.10
N ALA A 52 11.09 -8.53 -4.12
CA ALA A 52 10.27 -9.06 -5.21
C ALA A 52 11.00 -10.13 -6.01
N LYS A 53 12.29 -9.91 -6.31
CA LYS A 53 13.11 -10.89 -7.03
C LYS A 53 13.27 -12.19 -6.24
N SER A 54 13.53 -12.08 -4.95
CA SER A 54 13.64 -13.25 -4.08
C SER A 54 12.33 -14.03 -4.00
N ALA A 55 11.22 -13.32 -3.85
CA ALA A 55 9.90 -13.94 -3.77
C ALA A 55 9.50 -14.61 -5.09
N PHE A 56 9.93 -14.06 -6.21
CA PHE A 56 9.61 -14.59 -7.53
C PHE A 56 10.09 -16.02 -7.72
N ASN A 57 11.26 -16.36 -7.18
CA ASN A 57 11.81 -17.70 -7.29
C ASN A 57 10.90 -18.76 -6.65
N ASP A 58 10.33 -18.47 -5.51
CA ASP A 58 9.36 -19.35 -4.85
C ASP A 58 8.01 -19.31 -5.58
N TRP A 59 7.52 -18.11 -5.88
CA TRP A 59 6.22 -17.91 -6.51
C TRP A 59 6.08 -18.65 -7.84
N ARG A 60 7.08 -18.56 -8.69
CA ARG A 60 7.02 -19.20 -10.02
C ARG A 60 6.99 -20.72 -9.95
N GLN A 61 7.45 -21.31 -8.84
CA GLN A 61 7.46 -22.76 -8.64
C GLN A 61 6.15 -23.28 -8.05
N ARG A 62 5.29 -22.38 -7.57
CA ARG A 62 4.00 -22.78 -7.04
C ARG A 62 3.06 -23.18 -8.18
N SER A 63 2.19 -24.16 -7.89
CA SER A 63 1.20 -24.60 -8.87
C SER A 63 0.21 -23.49 -9.20
N PRO A 64 -0.45 -23.55 -10.38
CA PRO A 64 -1.53 -22.60 -10.68
C PRO A 64 -2.64 -22.59 -9.63
N ASN A 65 -2.97 -23.74 -9.03
CA ASN A 65 -3.98 -23.81 -7.98
C ASN A 65 -3.53 -23.08 -6.72
N GLU A 66 -2.28 -23.24 -6.31
CA GLU A 66 -1.75 -22.53 -5.15
C GLU A 66 -1.75 -21.01 -5.37
N ARG A 67 -1.35 -20.59 -6.57
CA ARG A 67 -1.37 -19.16 -6.91
C ARG A 67 -2.80 -18.60 -6.92
N ALA A 68 -3.74 -19.37 -7.46
CA ALA A 68 -5.16 -18.98 -7.46
C ALA A 68 -5.68 -18.84 -6.04
N ASP A 69 -5.35 -19.78 -5.15
CA ASP A 69 -5.78 -19.73 -3.76
C ASP A 69 -5.29 -18.46 -3.06
N MET A 70 -4.06 -18.05 -3.32
CA MET A 70 -3.51 -16.82 -2.75
C MET A 70 -4.24 -15.57 -3.28
N LEU A 71 -4.57 -15.56 -4.56
CA LEU A 71 -5.32 -14.44 -5.16
C LEU A 71 -6.75 -14.38 -4.60
N TYR A 72 -7.40 -15.53 -4.39
CA TYR A 72 -8.70 -15.56 -3.76
C TYR A 72 -8.65 -15.07 -2.31
N ALA A 73 -7.58 -15.40 -1.58
CA ALA A 73 -7.38 -14.90 -0.22
C ALA A 73 -7.25 -13.37 -0.21
N ILE A 74 -6.54 -12.80 -1.16
CA ILE A 74 -6.41 -11.34 -1.30
C ILE A 74 -7.78 -10.73 -1.61
N ALA A 75 -8.52 -11.30 -2.54
CA ALA A 75 -9.86 -10.81 -2.90
C ALA A 75 -10.79 -10.85 -1.69
N HIS A 76 -10.72 -11.90 -0.90
CA HIS A 76 -11.53 -12.02 0.33
C HIS A 76 -11.17 -10.93 1.34
N ALA A 77 -9.88 -10.68 1.54
CA ALA A 77 -9.42 -9.63 2.45
C ALA A 77 -9.90 -8.24 1.99
N ILE A 78 -9.86 -7.98 0.68
CA ILE A 78 -10.36 -6.72 0.13
C ILE A 78 -11.86 -6.58 0.40
N ARG A 79 -12.64 -7.63 0.20
CA ARG A 79 -14.09 -7.60 0.48
C ARG A 79 -14.39 -7.32 1.94
N GLN A 80 -13.60 -7.88 2.86
CA GLN A 80 -13.76 -7.62 4.29
C GLN A 80 -13.49 -6.17 4.66
N GLN A 81 -12.65 -5.49 3.89
CA GLN A 81 -12.26 -4.10 4.13
C GLN A 81 -12.92 -3.12 3.15
N LYS A 82 -13.96 -3.55 2.44
CA LYS A 82 -14.53 -2.75 1.35
C LYS A 82 -15.00 -1.37 1.79
N ASP A 83 -15.62 -1.26 2.95
CA ASP A 83 -16.15 0.03 3.43
C ASP A 83 -15.01 1.01 3.74
N THR A 84 -13.95 0.52 4.37
CA THR A 84 -12.76 1.33 4.67
C THR A 84 -12.06 1.78 3.39
N LEU A 85 -11.88 0.85 2.45
CA LEU A 85 -11.23 1.14 1.17
C LEU A 85 -12.05 2.12 0.34
N ALA A 86 -13.37 1.95 0.31
CA ALA A 86 -14.26 2.86 -0.40
C ALA A 86 -14.21 4.27 0.19
N ARG A 87 -14.12 4.37 1.52
CA ARG A 87 -14.00 5.66 2.20
C ARG A 87 -12.69 6.36 1.85
N TRP A 88 -11.59 5.62 1.85
CA TRP A 88 -10.29 6.17 1.45
C TRP A 88 -10.30 6.64 0.00
N GLU A 89 -10.92 5.89 -0.89
CA GLU A 89 -11.07 6.27 -2.30
C GLU A 89 -11.84 7.59 -2.42
N THR A 90 -12.94 7.72 -1.68
CA THR A 90 -13.73 8.95 -1.65
C THR A 90 -12.90 10.14 -1.17
N GLN A 91 -12.11 9.95 -0.12
CA GLN A 91 -11.26 11.02 0.42
C GLN A 91 -10.18 11.45 -0.56
N ASN A 92 -9.62 10.50 -1.34
CA ASN A 92 -8.56 10.80 -2.28
C ASN A 92 -9.05 11.56 -3.52
N ILE A 93 -10.18 11.18 -4.07
CA ILE A 93 -10.64 11.70 -5.36
C ILE A 93 -11.97 12.45 -5.29
N GLY A 94 -12.59 12.55 -4.11
CA GLY A 94 -13.87 13.20 -3.94
C GLY A 94 -15.06 12.44 -4.52
N LYS A 95 -14.88 11.17 -4.87
CA LYS A 95 -15.93 10.34 -5.43
C LYS A 95 -16.89 9.87 -4.34
N PRO A 96 -18.20 9.94 -4.55
CA PRO A 96 -19.18 9.50 -3.56
C PRO A 96 -19.17 7.98 -3.31
#